data_123fd09659984d73e07c9615a583fad9
#
_entry.id   123fd09659984d73e07c9615a583fad9
#
_cell.length_a   1.000
_cell.length_b   1.000
_cell.length_c   1.000
_cell.angle_alpha   90.00
_cell.angle_beta   90.00
_cell.angle_gamma   90.00
#
_symmetry.space_group_name_H-M   'P 1'
#
loop_
_entity.id
_entity.type
_entity.pdbx_description
1 polymer ?
#
loop_
_entity_poly.entity_id
_entity_poly.type
_entity_poly.pdbx_seq_one_letter_code
_entity_poly.pdbx_strand_id
1 'polypeptide(L)'
;MDKAERLERLLPNGRGVWIPIDHGASDFPIPGLTDTEGVIKSLVAAGVDGIVAQKGVVNHYNHLCEGTSTSMVIHFSVSTRHAGPDAANKVIVGHADEVIP
;
A
#
# COMPACT_ATOMS: atom_id res chain seq x y z
N MET A 1 -0.51 18.60 2.40
CA MET A 1 -1.82 17.93 2.66
C MET A 1 -1.83 17.47 4.11
N ASP A 2 -2.80 17.89 4.89
CA ASP A 2 -2.89 17.48 6.28
C ASP A 2 -3.60 16.13 6.44
N LYS A 3 -3.71 15.66 7.68
CA LYS A 3 -4.32 14.38 7.97
C LYS A 3 -5.78 14.29 7.52
N ALA A 4 -6.55 15.37 7.74
CA ALA A 4 -7.97 15.40 7.38
C ALA A 4 -8.15 15.29 5.85
N GLU A 5 -7.32 16.00 5.10
CA GLU A 5 -7.35 15.94 3.63
C GLU A 5 -6.95 14.56 3.11
N ARG A 6 -5.94 13.93 3.72
CA ARG A 6 -5.55 12.57 3.35
C ARG A 6 -6.64 11.55 3.62
N LEU A 7 -7.32 11.67 4.77
CA LEU A 7 -8.42 10.79 5.11
C LEU A 7 -9.62 10.96 4.17
N GLU A 8 -9.93 12.21 3.77
CA GLU A 8 -11.00 12.45 2.81
C GLU A 8 -10.70 11.82 1.44
N ARG A 9 -9.44 11.83 1.02
CA ARG A 9 -9.05 11.17 -0.23
C ARG A 9 -9.19 9.65 -0.16
N LEU A 10 -8.85 9.06 0.99
CA LEU A 10 -8.92 7.61 1.20
C LEU A 10 -10.34 7.12 1.47
N LEU A 11 -11.16 7.97 2.07
CA LEU A 11 -12.52 7.64 2.47
C LEU A 11 -13.48 8.75 2.02
N PRO A 12 -13.66 8.95 0.71
CA PRO A 12 -14.57 9.98 0.21
C PRO A 12 -15.98 9.76 0.78
N ASN A 13 -16.51 10.77 1.47
CA ASN A 13 -17.81 10.66 2.15
C ASN A 13 -17.90 9.47 3.12
N GLY A 14 -16.78 9.12 3.76
CA GLY A 14 -16.72 8.04 4.76
C GLY A 14 -16.60 6.63 4.19
N ARG A 15 -16.43 6.47 2.88
CA ARG A 15 -16.29 5.17 2.21
C ARG A 15 -15.15 5.19 1.22
N GLY A 16 -14.49 4.05 1.04
CA GLY A 16 -13.41 3.94 0.07
C GLY A 16 -13.20 2.50 -0.39
N VAL A 17 -12.65 2.36 -1.59
CA VAL A 17 -12.21 1.07 -2.14
C VAL A 17 -10.69 1.04 -2.06
N TRP A 18 -10.15 0.13 -1.27
CA TRP A 18 -8.71 -0.04 -1.10
C TRP A 18 -8.32 -1.43 -1.57
N ILE A 19 -7.27 -1.51 -2.39
CA ILE A 19 -6.78 -2.77 -2.93
C ILE A 19 -5.38 -3.04 -2.37
N PRO A 20 -5.19 -4.13 -1.61
CA PRO A 20 -3.88 -4.50 -1.10
C PRO A 20 -3.03 -5.19 -2.18
N ILE A 21 -1.77 -4.80 -2.26
CA ILE A 21 -0.78 -5.44 -3.13
C ILE A 21 0.50 -5.78 -2.35
N ASP A 22 0.38 -5.92 -1.04
CA ASP A 22 1.49 -6.18 -0.12
C ASP A 22 1.73 -7.68 0.16
N HIS A 23 1.07 -8.56 -0.56
CA HIS A 23 1.10 -10.01 -0.34
C HIS A 23 2.51 -10.61 -0.47
N GLY A 24 3.31 -10.09 -1.40
CA GLY A 24 4.64 -10.61 -1.67
C GLY A 24 5.61 -10.49 -0.51
N ALA A 25 5.35 -9.59 0.44
CA ALA A 25 6.19 -9.42 1.63
C ALA A 25 5.84 -10.45 2.71
N SER A 26 4.60 -10.94 2.73
CA SER A 26 4.13 -11.89 3.74
C SER A 26 4.12 -13.33 3.24
N ASP A 27 4.17 -13.52 1.93
CA ASP A 27 4.11 -14.83 1.29
C ASP A 27 4.95 -14.79 0.02
N PHE A 28 4.95 -15.88 -0.76
CA PHE A 28 5.62 -15.91 -2.06
C PHE A 28 4.92 -14.97 -3.06
N PRO A 29 5.62 -14.56 -4.13
CA PRO A 29 5.00 -13.76 -5.18
C PRO A 29 3.72 -14.43 -5.69
N ILE A 30 2.66 -13.62 -5.78
CA ILE A 30 1.35 -14.09 -6.21
C ILE A 30 1.17 -13.80 -7.69
N PRO A 31 0.70 -14.75 -8.49
CA PRO A 31 0.39 -14.49 -9.90
C PRO A 31 -0.53 -13.28 -10.05
N GLY A 32 -0.20 -12.40 -10.97
CA GLY A 32 -0.94 -11.16 -11.17
C GLY A 32 -0.35 -9.95 -10.45
N LEU A 33 0.56 -10.15 -9.47
CA LEU A 33 1.21 -9.05 -8.75
C LEU A 33 2.70 -8.90 -9.10
N THR A 34 3.23 -9.68 -10.02
CA THR A 34 4.65 -9.63 -10.39
C THR A 34 5.03 -8.37 -11.17
N ASP A 35 4.11 -7.80 -11.94
CA ASP A 35 4.29 -6.52 -12.62
C ASP A 35 3.68 -5.41 -11.75
N THR A 36 4.42 -4.97 -10.75
CA THR A 36 3.94 -3.99 -9.78
C THR A 36 3.52 -2.68 -10.44
N GLU A 37 4.33 -2.15 -11.35
CA GLU A 37 4.01 -0.90 -12.03
C GLU A 37 2.70 -1.02 -12.84
N GLY A 38 2.56 -2.10 -13.60
CA GLY A 38 1.34 -2.34 -14.39
C GLY A 38 0.10 -2.49 -13.53
N VAL A 39 0.21 -3.19 -12.39
CA VAL A 39 -0.90 -3.33 -11.44
C VAL A 39 -1.31 -1.98 -10.88
N ILE A 40 -0.36 -1.15 -10.44
CA ILE A 40 -0.66 0.17 -9.89
C ILE A 40 -1.33 1.05 -10.95
N LYS A 41 -0.80 1.06 -12.18
CA LYS A 41 -1.40 1.84 -13.27
C LYS A 41 -2.84 1.40 -13.56
N SER A 42 -3.11 0.09 -13.54
CA SER A 42 -4.45 -0.44 -13.75
C SER A 42 -5.41 -0.03 -12.63
N LEU A 43 -4.96 -0.06 -11.39
CA LEU A 43 -5.78 0.33 -10.24
C LEU A 43 -6.08 1.84 -10.25
N VAL A 44 -5.10 2.67 -10.60
CA VAL A 44 -5.30 4.11 -10.75
C VAL A 44 -6.33 4.38 -11.86
N ALA A 45 -6.21 3.69 -12.98
CA ALA A 45 -7.17 3.83 -14.09
C ALA A 45 -8.58 3.40 -13.68
N ALA A 46 -8.69 2.41 -12.80
CA ALA A 46 -9.99 1.95 -12.28
C ALA A 46 -10.59 2.92 -11.25
N GLY A 47 -9.82 3.87 -10.75
CA GLY A 47 -10.32 4.88 -9.83
C GLY A 47 -10.44 4.42 -8.38
N VAL A 48 -9.64 3.45 -7.95
CA VAL A 48 -9.64 3.04 -6.53
C VAL A 48 -9.16 4.19 -5.65
N ASP A 49 -9.60 4.22 -4.40
CA ASP A 49 -9.25 5.30 -3.47
C ASP A 49 -7.90 5.06 -2.80
N GLY A 50 -7.56 3.81 -2.50
CA GLY A 50 -6.31 3.48 -1.85
C GLY A 50 -5.67 2.21 -2.40
N ILE A 51 -4.32 2.20 -2.39
CA ILE A 51 -3.53 1.00 -2.70
C ILE A 51 -2.66 0.75 -1.48
N VAL A 52 -2.83 -0.41 -0.84
CA VAL A 52 -2.05 -0.79 0.34
C VAL A 52 -0.80 -1.55 -0.10
N ALA A 53 0.37 -1.04 0.27
CA ALA A 53 1.64 -1.61 -0.15
C ALA A 53 2.71 -1.43 0.93
N GLN A 54 3.81 -2.17 0.82
CA GLN A 54 4.97 -2.00 1.68
C GLN A 54 5.69 -0.68 1.35
N LYS A 55 6.47 -0.16 2.31
CA LYS A 55 7.08 1.17 2.17
C LYS A 55 7.99 1.30 0.94
N GLY A 56 8.72 0.24 0.57
CA GLY A 56 9.58 0.27 -0.61
C GLY A 56 8.80 0.45 -1.91
N VAL A 57 7.65 -0.19 -2.02
CA VAL A 57 6.76 -0.05 -3.17
C VAL A 57 6.19 1.37 -3.22
N VAL A 58 5.74 1.88 -2.07
CA VAL A 58 5.21 3.24 -2.00
C VAL A 58 6.27 4.27 -2.39
N ASN A 59 7.48 4.16 -1.84
CA ASN A 59 8.56 5.09 -2.16
C ASN A 59 8.92 5.07 -3.65
N HIS A 60 8.93 3.89 -4.26
CA HIS A 60 9.33 3.75 -5.66
C HIS A 60 8.23 4.17 -6.64
N TYR A 61 6.98 3.89 -6.33
CA TYR A 61 5.87 4.03 -7.28
C TYR A 61 4.85 5.12 -6.92
N ASN A 62 5.03 5.84 -5.81
CA ASN A 62 4.06 6.85 -5.38
C ASN A 62 3.79 7.91 -6.45
N HIS A 63 4.78 8.20 -7.30
CA HIS A 63 4.64 9.18 -8.39
C HIS A 63 3.54 8.80 -9.38
N LEU A 64 3.20 7.52 -9.50
CA LEU A 64 2.13 7.07 -10.40
C LEU A 64 0.74 7.52 -9.93
N CYS A 65 0.61 7.89 -8.66
CA CYS A 65 -0.64 8.36 -8.08
C CYS A 65 -0.77 9.89 -8.12
N GLU A 66 0.29 10.62 -8.48
CA GLU A 66 0.26 12.08 -8.54
C GLU A 66 -0.77 12.58 -9.54
N GLY A 67 -1.57 13.57 -9.12
CA GLY A 67 -2.62 14.13 -9.97
C GLY A 67 -3.85 13.23 -10.13
N THR A 68 -3.91 12.11 -9.40
CA THR A 68 -5.04 11.17 -9.46
C THR A 68 -5.84 11.20 -8.16
N SER A 69 -7.00 10.53 -8.14
CA SER A 69 -7.80 10.35 -6.91
C SER A 69 -7.31 9.20 -6.05
N THR A 70 -6.32 8.43 -6.50
CA THR A 70 -5.78 7.28 -5.79
C THR A 70 -4.64 7.71 -4.87
N SER A 71 -4.62 7.19 -3.65
CA SER A 71 -3.56 7.44 -2.67
C SER A 71 -2.94 6.12 -2.23
N MET A 72 -1.65 6.16 -1.84
CA MET A 72 -0.98 4.98 -1.31
C MET A 72 -1.15 4.90 0.20
N VAL A 73 -1.34 3.69 0.70
CA VAL A 73 -1.41 3.37 2.12
C VAL A 73 -0.24 2.44 2.44
N ILE A 74 0.56 2.80 3.44
CA ILE A 74 1.78 2.06 3.77
C ILE A 74 1.49 1.02 4.85
N HIS A 75 1.88 -0.23 4.58
CA HIS A 75 1.84 -1.30 5.54
C HIS A 75 3.20 -1.40 6.23
N PHE A 76 3.24 -1.18 7.55
CA PHE A 76 4.49 -1.12 8.32
C PHE A 76 4.95 -2.45 8.91
N SER A 77 4.09 -3.44 8.98
CA SER A 77 4.44 -4.72 9.59
C SER A 77 4.47 -5.83 8.55
N VAL A 78 5.35 -6.81 8.79
CA VAL A 78 5.52 -7.96 7.90
C VAL A 78 5.41 -9.23 8.70
N SER A 79 4.61 -10.18 8.21
CA SER A 79 4.58 -11.55 8.70
C SER A 79 5.06 -12.43 7.57
N THR A 80 6.27 -12.99 7.69
CA THR A 80 6.89 -13.78 6.63
C THR A 80 7.13 -15.21 7.10
N ARG A 81 7.38 -16.11 6.15
CA ARG A 81 7.77 -17.49 6.48
C ARG A 81 9.10 -17.56 7.22
N HIS A 82 9.97 -16.56 7.03
CA HIS A 82 11.27 -16.47 7.70
C HIS A 82 11.15 -15.97 9.13
N ALA A 83 10.02 -15.35 9.52
CA ALA A 83 9.78 -14.90 10.89
C ALA A 83 9.34 -16.03 11.82
N GLY A 84 9.14 -17.24 11.28
CA GLY A 84 8.72 -18.41 12.05
C GLY A 84 7.40 -19.00 11.54
N PRO A 85 6.95 -20.11 12.14
CA PRO A 85 5.73 -20.79 11.68
C PRO A 85 4.43 -20.05 12.04
N ASP A 86 4.50 -19.11 12.96
CA ASP A 86 3.32 -18.37 13.43
C ASP A 86 3.19 -17.06 12.67
N ALA A 87 2.10 -16.89 11.95
CA ALA A 87 1.80 -15.68 11.20
C ALA A 87 1.63 -14.44 12.09
N ALA A 88 1.46 -14.62 13.42
CA ALA A 88 1.42 -13.51 14.37
C ALA A 88 2.81 -12.92 14.66
N ASN A 89 3.89 -13.60 14.27
CA ASN A 89 5.25 -13.08 14.42
C ASN A 89 5.51 -12.02 13.35
N LYS A 90 5.22 -10.78 13.68
CA LYS A 90 5.36 -9.65 12.76
C LYS A 90 6.57 -8.80 13.11
N VAL A 91 7.21 -8.26 12.08
CA VAL A 91 8.31 -7.31 12.20
C VAL A 91 7.83 -5.95 11.70
N ILE A 92 8.09 -4.90 12.49
CA ILE A 92 7.80 -3.53 12.08
C ILE A 92 8.97 -3.04 11.22
N VAL A 93 8.67 -2.62 9.98
CA VAL A 93 9.69 -2.23 8.99
C VAL A 93 9.80 -0.72 8.80
N GLY A 94 9.05 0.06 9.56
CA GLY A 94 9.10 1.52 9.50
C GLY A 94 8.17 2.15 10.53
N HIS A 95 8.30 3.46 10.69
CA HIS A 95 7.46 4.26 11.58
C HIS A 95 6.82 5.39 10.78
N ALA A 96 5.65 5.86 11.21
CA ALA A 96 4.88 6.86 10.47
C ALA A 96 5.67 8.15 10.25
N ASP A 97 6.43 8.60 11.24
CA ASP A 97 7.22 9.82 11.16
C ASP A 97 8.41 9.73 10.20
N GLU A 98 8.80 8.53 9.78
CA GLU A 98 9.87 8.31 8.81
C GLU A 98 9.40 8.43 7.37
N VAL A 99 8.12 8.17 7.10
CA VAL A 99 7.60 8.00 5.74
C VAL A 99 6.48 8.98 5.39
N ILE A 100 5.89 9.63 6.38
CA ILE A 100 4.83 10.63 6.17
C ILE A 100 5.39 11.99 6.57
N PRO A 101 5.63 12.88 5.60
CA PRO A 101 6.17 14.20 5.88
C PRO A 101 5.25 15.07 6.70
#